data_3aa92d59eaf4499f1e94ec60d0c1ce76
#
_entry.id   3aa92d59eaf4499f1e94ec60d0c1ce76
#
_cell.length_a   1.000
_cell.length_b   1.000
_cell.length_c   1.000
_cell.angle_alpha   90.00
_cell.angle_beta   90.00
_cell.angle_gamma   90.00
#
_symmetry.space_group_name_H-M   'P 1'
#
loop_
_entity.id
_entity.type
_entity.pdbx_description
1 polymer ?
#
loop_
_entity_poly.entity_id
_entity_poly.type
_entity_poly.pdbx_seq_one_letter_code
_entity_poly.pdbx_strand_id
1 'polypeptide(L)'
;MDVMAEVGACCVAEVMGTELYTLTPDTVVASARRLAFDNGIDHLLVLDNGTLAGIVCKDDLRFAARNSLVSECMSSPVLCIGPDTTLREAAQIMVEQGVSCLPVVTGTFLVGMVTRDALATVGLAGEPTETTPPVCAACSSNQKVRRDPRAGGIPLCAECLGRTSPTAFRRLAD
;
A
#
# COMPACT_ATOMS: atom_id res chain seq x y z
N MET A 1 -25.06 20.76 -13.75
CA MET A 1 -24.45 20.52 -12.39
C MET A 1 -23.63 19.29 -12.52
N ASP A 2 -22.34 19.41 -12.25
CA ASP A 2 -21.37 18.33 -12.46
C ASP A 2 -21.33 17.46 -11.20
N VAL A 3 -22.03 16.33 -11.22
CA VAL A 3 -22.12 15.37 -10.11
C VAL A 3 -20.73 14.90 -9.64
N MET A 4 -19.77 14.84 -10.57
CA MET A 4 -18.39 14.49 -10.31
C MET A 4 -17.64 15.55 -9.48
N ALA A 5 -18.03 16.81 -9.61
CA ALA A 5 -17.44 17.90 -8.82
C ALA A 5 -17.94 17.83 -7.36
N GLU A 6 -19.20 17.48 -7.15
CA GLU A 6 -19.80 17.35 -5.81
C GLU A 6 -19.24 16.11 -5.07
N VAL A 7 -19.17 14.97 -5.74
CA VAL A 7 -18.60 13.74 -5.14
C VAL A 7 -17.13 13.93 -4.77
N GLY A 8 -16.36 14.65 -5.59
CA GLY A 8 -14.95 14.92 -5.27
C GLY A 8 -14.73 15.82 -4.06
N ALA A 9 -15.76 16.54 -3.62
CA ALA A 9 -15.72 17.39 -2.42
C ALA A 9 -16.16 16.66 -1.14
N CYS A 10 -16.73 15.44 -1.25
CA CYS A 10 -17.07 14.61 -0.09
C CYS A 10 -15.80 14.17 0.66
N CYS A 11 -15.95 13.98 1.96
CA CYS A 11 -14.83 13.55 2.81
C CYS A 11 -14.62 12.02 2.74
N VAL A 12 -13.39 11.61 2.95
CA VAL A 12 -13.00 10.19 3.01
C VAL A 12 -13.81 9.43 4.05
N ALA A 13 -14.19 10.07 5.16
CA ALA A 13 -15.02 9.47 6.21
C ALA A 13 -16.36 8.89 5.71
N GLU A 14 -16.87 9.38 4.57
CA GLU A 14 -18.16 8.94 4.01
C GLU A 14 -18.06 7.62 3.22
N VAL A 15 -16.85 7.26 2.76
CA VAL A 15 -16.64 6.07 1.90
C VAL A 15 -15.58 5.11 2.43
N MET A 16 -14.83 5.48 3.48
CA MET A 16 -13.81 4.62 4.06
C MET A 16 -14.43 3.33 4.63
N GLY A 17 -13.74 2.21 4.44
CA GLY A 17 -14.06 0.98 5.16
C GLY A 17 -13.60 1.07 6.61
N THR A 18 -14.46 0.67 7.53
CA THR A 18 -14.18 0.63 8.97
C THR A 18 -13.96 -0.78 9.50
N GLU A 19 -14.30 -1.79 8.70
CA GLU A 19 -13.92 -3.18 8.98
C GLU A 19 -12.46 -3.38 8.59
N LEU A 20 -11.57 -3.28 9.57
CA LEU A 20 -10.14 -3.31 9.35
C LEU A 20 -9.56 -4.64 9.84
N TYR A 21 -8.79 -5.28 8.98
CA TYR A 21 -8.02 -6.46 9.33
C TYR A 21 -6.61 -6.06 9.70
N THR A 22 -6.25 -6.37 10.94
CA THR A 22 -4.99 -5.95 11.52
C THR A 22 -4.13 -7.15 11.91
N LEU A 23 -2.83 -6.95 11.87
CA LEU A 23 -1.79 -7.90 12.25
C LEU A 23 -0.82 -7.21 13.20
N THR A 24 0.04 -8.00 13.84
CA THR A 24 1.21 -7.49 14.57
C THR A 24 2.48 -7.70 13.74
N PRO A 25 3.56 -6.93 13.97
CA PRO A 25 4.81 -7.06 13.22
C PRO A 25 5.45 -8.46 13.29
N ASP A 26 5.22 -9.16 14.38
CA ASP A 26 5.70 -10.52 14.66
C ASP A 26 4.80 -11.64 14.09
N THR A 27 3.71 -11.27 13.43
CA THR A 27 2.85 -12.25 12.73
C THR A 27 3.65 -12.95 11.64
N VAL A 28 3.55 -14.30 11.61
CA VAL A 28 4.19 -15.09 10.55
C VAL A 28 3.45 -14.91 9.23
N VAL A 29 4.18 -14.74 8.14
CA VAL A 29 3.64 -14.52 6.78
C VAL A 29 2.62 -15.60 6.39
N ALA A 30 2.83 -16.86 6.79
CA ALA A 30 1.86 -17.93 6.50
C ALA A 30 0.49 -17.66 7.10
N SER A 31 0.41 -17.11 8.31
CA SER A 31 -0.83 -16.76 9.00
C SER A 31 -1.49 -15.52 8.36
N ALA A 32 -0.69 -14.49 8.06
CA ALA A 32 -1.14 -13.28 7.37
C ALA A 32 -1.71 -13.62 5.99
N ARG A 33 -1.04 -14.49 5.26
CA ARG A 33 -1.49 -14.99 3.95
C ARG A 33 -2.82 -15.70 4.04
N ARG A 34 -2.98 -16.60 5.02
CA ARG A 34 -4.25 -17.30 5.24
C ARG A 34 -5.37 -16.30 5.53
N LEU A 35 -5.15 -15.35 6.44
CA LEU A 35 -6.12 -14.30 6.75
C LEU A 35 -6.55 -13.53 5.50
N ALA A 36 -5.58 -13.08 4.69
CA ALA A 36 -5.85 -12.32 3.47
C ALA A 36 -6.64 -13.13 2.43
N PHE A 37 -6.26 -14.39 2.19
CA PHE A 37 -6.90 -15.23 1.18
C PHE A 37 -8.28 -15.73 1.61
N ASP A 38 -8.43 -16.16 2.86
CA ASP A 38 -9.71 -16.71 3.36
C ASP A 38 -10.79 -15.63 3.42
N ASN A 39 -10.43 -14.36 3.58
CA ASN A 39 -11.35 -13.22 3.68
C ASN A 39 -11.37 -12.33 2.43
N GLY A 40 -10.61 -12.65 1.38
CA GLY A 40 -10.57 -11.85 0.16
C GLY A 40 -9.99 -10.45 0.33
N ILE A 41 -9.04 -10.29 1.27
CA ILE A 41 -8.48 -8.99 1.66
C ILE A 41 -7.19 -8.72 0.89
N ASP A 42 -7.10 -7.55 0.28
CA ASP A 42 -5.93 -7.14 -0.49
C ASP A 42 -4.89 -6.39 0.36
N HIS A 43 -5.32 -5.75 1.44
CA HIS A 43 -4.44 -4.93 2.30
C HIS A 43 -4.70 -5.23 3.77
N LEU A 44 -3.64 -5.57 4.50
CA LEU A 44 -3.65 -5.80 5.94
C LEU A 44 -2.83 -4.71 6.63
N LEU A 45 -3.39 -4.14 7.68
CA LEU A 45 -2.74 -3.11 8.48
C LEU A 45 -1.92 -3.75 9.59
N VAL A 46 -0.72 -3.26 9.82
CA VAL A 46 0.16 -3.78 10.86
C VAL A 46 0.21 -2.79 12.00
N LEU A 47 -0.27 -3.22 13.17
CA LEU A 47 -0.28 -2.42 14.38
C LEU A 47 0.80 -2.93 15.35
N ASP A 48 1.62 -2.01 15.83
CA ASP A 48 2.54 -2.25 16.94
C ASP A 48 2.05 -1.49 18.17
N ASN A 49 1.71 -2.21 19.24
CA ASN A 49 1.15 -1.64 20.47
C ASN A 49 -0.04 -0.68 20.21
N GLY A 50 -0.90 -1.02 19.23
CA GLY A 50 -2.07 -0.23 18.87
C GLY A 50 -1.79 0.96 17.94
N THR A 51 -0.54 1.19 17.57
CA THR A 51 -0.13 2.24 16.63
C THR A 51 0.13 1.63 15.25
N LEU A 52 -0.28 2.31 14.20
CA LEU A 52 -0.03 1.86 12.83
C LEU A 52 1.47 1.87 12.52
N ALA A 53 2.04 0.68 12.38
CA ALA A 53 3.46 0.46 12.13
C ALA A 53 3.77 0.15 10.67
N GLY A 54 2.81 -0.43 9.93
CA GLY A 54 3.04 -0.84 8.56
C GLY A 54 1.75 -1.22 7.85
N ILE A 55 1.90 -1.54 6.58
CA ILE A 55 0.86 -2.13 5.74
C ILE A 55 1.49 -3.22 4.88
N VAL A 56 0.77 -4.31 4.68
CA VAL A 56 1.21 -5.39 3.80
C VAL A 56 0.11 -5.73 2.82
N CYS A 57 0.44 -5.79 1.54
CA CYS A 57 -0.51 -6.18 0.52
C CYS A 57 -0.47 -7.70 0.28
N LYS A 58 -1.54 -8.23 -0.29
CA LYS A 58 -1.68 -9.64 -0.65
C LYS A 58 -0.57 -10.12 -1.57
N ASP A 59 -0.11 -9.24 -2.47
CA ASP A 59 0.99 -9.57 -3.38
C ASP A 59 2.34 -9.66 -2.66
N ASP A 60 2.63 -8.77 -1.70
CA ASP A 60 3.85 -8.86 -0.89
C ASP A 60 3.88 -10.14 -0.08
N LEU A 61 2.75 -10.50 0.53
CA LEU A 61 2.59 -11.77 1.23
C LEU A 61 2.81 -12.98 0.30
N ARG A 62 2.42 -12.89 -0.96
CA ARG A 62 2.54 -13.96 -1.94
C ARG A 62 3.98 -14.33 -2.27
N PHE A 63 4.88 -13.35 -2.21
CA PHE A 63 6.31 -13.51 -2.54
C PHE A 63 7.21 -13.63 -1.32
N ALA A 64 6.75 -13.24 -0.14
CA ALA A 64 7.51 -13.40 1.10
C ALA A 64 7.67 -14.87 1.50
N ALA A 65 8.73 -15.19 2.22
CA ALA A 65 8.92 -16.54 2.75
C ALA A 65 7.83 -16.88 3.78
N ARG A 66 7.30 -18.09 3.75
CA ARG A 66 6.16 -18.50 4.62
C ARG A 66 6.43 -18.39 6.11
N ASN A 67 7.68 -18.60 6.49
CA ASN A 67 8.15 -18.59 7.89
C ASN A 67 8.79 -17.26 8.31
N SER A 68 8.84 -16.27 7.43
CA SER A 68 9.28 -14.92 7.81
C SER A 68 8.19 -14.16 8.55
N LEU A 69 8.56 -13.05 9.17
CA LEU A 69 7.65 -12.17 9.89
C LEU A 69 7.05 -11.11 8.94
N VAL A 70 5.86 -10.63 9.27
CA VAL A 70 5.22 -9.54 8.52
C VAL A 70 6.08 -8.28 8.52
N SER A 71 6.78 -8.00 9.62
CA SER A 71 7.74 -6.88 9.71
C SER A 71 8.86 -6.91 8.66
N GLU A 72 9.15 -8.08 8.10
CA GLU A 72 10.19 -8.22 7.07
C GLU A 72 9.70 -7.91 5.66
N CYS A 73 8.38 -7.86 5.46
CA CYS A 73 7.78 -7.63 4.14
C CYS A 73 6.74 -6.50 4.09
N MET A 74 6.37 -5.92 5.24
CA MET A 74 5.46 -4.77 5.28
C MET A 74 6.11 -3.51 4.72
N SER A 75 5.30 -2.62 4.17
CA SER A 75 5.71 -1.25 3.81
C SER A 75 5.64 -0.36 5.05
N SER A 76 6.73 0.35 5.35
CA SER A 76 6.84 1.30 6.45
C SER A 76 7.87 2.38 6.05
N PRO A 77 7.66 3.67 6.42
CA PRO A 77 6.49 4.23 7.08
C PRO A 77 5.24 4.21 6.19
N VAL A 78 4.06 4.23 6.81
CA VAL A 78 2.79 4.23 6.11
C VAL A 78 2.31 5.65 5.85
N LEU A 79 1.92 5.93 4.62
CA LEU A 79 1.26 7.17 4.26
C LEU A 79 -0.20 7.12 4.73
N CYS A 80 -0.58 8.04 5.60
CA CYS A 80 -1.91 8.13 6.18
C CYS A 80 -2.58 9.45 5.82
N ILE A 81 -3.91 9.48 5.88
CA ILE A 81 -4.72 10.68 5.67
C ILE A 81 -5.71 10.86 6.83
N GLY A 82 -6.25 12.07 6.96
CA GLY A 82 -7.31 12.35 7.92
C GLY A 82 -8.71 12.03 7.37
N PRO A 83 -9.72 11.85 8.24
CA PRO A 83 -11.09 11.60 7.80
C PRO A 83 -11.72 12.77 7.03
N ASP A 84 -11.23 14.00 7.26
CA ASP A 84 -11.68 15.21 6.56
C ASP A 84 -11.02 15.43 5.20
N THR A 85 -10.07 14.57 4.81
CA THR A 85 -9.46 14.61 3.47
C THR A 85 -10.54 14.38 2.42
N THR A 86 -10.54 15.18 1.38
CA THR A 86 -11.52 15.01 0.29
C THR A 86 -11.20 13.76 -0.52
N LEU A 87 -12.23 13.16 -1.12
CA LEU A 87 -12.06 11.99 -1.98
C LEU A 87 -11.16 12.29 -3.18
N ARG A 88 -11.19 13.51 -3.69
CA ARG A 88 -10.33 13.97 -4.79
C ARG A 88 -8.86 14.02 -4.36
N GLU A 89 -8.58 14.57 -3.19
CA GLU A 89 -7.21 14.59 -2.64
C GLU A 89 -6.69 13.18 -2.38
N ALA A 90 -7.53 12.30 -1.80
CA ALA A 90 -7.16 10.91 -1.58
C ALA A 90 -6.83 10.19 -2.91
N ALA A 91 -7.65 10.39 -3.95
CA ALA A 91 -7.38 9.84 -5.27
C ALA A 91 -6.07 10.37 -5.87
N GLN A 92 -5.82 11.68 -5.75
CA GLN A 92 -4.59 12.30 -6.21
C GLN A 92 -3.36 11.74 -5.48
N ILE A 93 -3.42 11.64 -4.15
CA ILE A 93 -2.34 11.05 -3.33
C ILE A 93 -2.05 9.61 -3.77
N MET A 94 -3.09 8.80 -4.01
CA MET A 94 -2.91 7.42 -4.48
C MET A 94 -2.19 7.34 -5.82
N VAL A 95 -2.51 8.25 -6.75
CA VAL A 95 -1.87 8.31 -8.06
C VAL A 95 -0.41 8.78 -7.92
N GLU A 96 -0.17 9.89 -7.23
CA GLU A 96 1.16 10.50 -7.09
C GLU A 96 2.13 9.60 -6.34
N GLN A 97 1.65 8.92 -5.30
CA GLN A 97 2.47 8.03 -4.47
C GLN A 97 2.49 6.58 -4.98
N GLY A 98 1.68 6.27 -6.00
CA GLY A 98 1.60 4.91 -6.55
C GLY A 98 1.08 3.87 -5.57
N VAL A 99 0.21 4.27 -4.64
CA VAL A 99 -0.42 3.39 -3.65
C VAL A 99 -1.87 3.09 -4.01
N SER A 100 -2.38 1.95 -3.59
CA SER A 100 -3.74 1.50 -3.88
C SER A 100 -4.69 1.61 -2.68
N CYS A 101 -4.16 2.01 -1.52
CA CYS A 101 -4.94 2.25 -0.32
C CYS A 101 -4.26 3.28 0.57
N LEU A 102 -5.06 3.95 1.39
CA LEU A 102 -4.62 4.93 2.38
C LEU A 102 -5.34 4.66 3.69
N PRO A 103 -4.61 4.31 4.77
CA PRO A 103 -5.16 4.28 6.10
C PRO A 103 -5.62 5.68 6.53
N VAL A 104 -6.77 5.72 7.21
CA VAL A 104 -7.36 6.95 7.74
C VAL A 104 -7.14 6.98 9.23
N VAL A 105 -6.52 8.06 9.72
CA VAL A 105 -6.16 8.20 11.13
C VAL A 105 -6.69 9.50 11.71
N THR A 106 -7.07 9.46 12.99
CA THR A 106 -7.37 10.64 13.80
C THR A 106 -6.37 10.71 14.94
N GLY A 107 -5.43 11.66 14.87
CA GLY A 107 -4.27 11.66 15.75
C GLY A 107 -3.41 10.42 15.51
N THR A 108 -3.32 9.55 16.52
CA THR A 108 -2.60 8.26 16.45
C THR A 108 -3.54 7.06 16.22
N PHE A 109 -4.85 7.29 16.22
CA PHE A 109 -5.83 6.22 16.11
C PHE A 109 -6.21 5.94 14.68
N LEU A 110 -6.08 4.68 14.28
CA LEU A 110 -6.59 4.18 13.01
C LEU A 110 -8.13 4.11 13.08
N VAL A 111 -8.81 4.83 12.17
CA VAL A 111 -10.28 4.91 12.15
C VAL A 111 -10.91 4.29 10.91
N GLY A 112 -10.13 4.07 9.86
CA GLY A 112 -10.62 3.50 8.61
C GLY A 112 -9.52 3.27 7.60
N MET A 113 -9.93 2.86 6.41
CA MET A 113 -9.07 2.76 5.24
C MET A 113 -9.88 3.08 3.99
N VAL A 114 -9.30 3.86 3.09
CA VAL A 114 -9.86 4.07 1.75
C VAL A 114 -8.99 3.34 0.73
N THR A 115 -9.63 2.66 -0.21
CA THR A 115 -8.97 1.92 -1.29
C THR A 115 -9.28 2.54 -2.63
N ARG A 116 -8.45 2.26 -3.64
CA ARG A 116 -8.71 2.67 -5.03
C ARG A 116 -10.05 2.15 -5.54
N ASP A 117 -10.43 0.92 -5.17
CA ASP A 117 -11.71 0.33 -5.57
C ASP A 117 -12.90 1.07 -4.94
N ALA A 118 -12.78 1.50 -3.67
CA ALA A 118 -13.79 2.33 -3.03
C ALA A 118 -13.95 3.68 -3.75
N LEU A 119 -12.85 4.32 -4.16
CA LEU A 119 -12.89 5.54 -4.96
C LEU A 119 -13.46 5.31 -6.37
N ALA A 120 -13.18 4.15 -6.97
CA ALA A 120 -13.72 3.77 -8.26
C ALA A 120 -15.26 3.64 -8.24
N THR A 121 -15.82 3.10 -7.16
CA THR A 121 -17.28 2.94 -7.03
C THR A 121 -18.01 4.28 -6.99
N VAL A 122 -17.35 5.34 -6.54
CA VAL A 122 -17.90 6.72 -6.52
C VAL A 122 -17.44 7.56 -7.73
N GLY A 123 -16.84 6.91 -8.74
CA GLY A 123 -16.45 7.57 -10.00
C GLY A 123 -15.17 8.41 -9.92
N LEU A 124 -14.41 8.27 -8.86
CA LEU A 124 -13.14 8.99 -8.62
C LEU A 124 -11.89 8.11 -8.80
N ALA A 125 -12.03 6.94 -9.42
CA ALA A 125 -10.86 6.25 -9.91
C ALA A 125 -10.15 7.19 -10.88
N GLY A 126 -9.10 7.84 -10.42
CA GLY A 126 -8.18 8.51 -11.32
C GLY A 126 -7.83 7.47 -12.39
N GLU A 127 -8.07 7.78 -13.64
CA GLU A 127 -7.49 7.02 -14.74
C GLU A 127 -6.04 6.80 -14.33
N PRO A 128 -5.50 5.56 -14.41
CA PRO A 128 -4.08 5.42 -14.38
C PRO A 128 -3.61 6.35 -15.50
N THR A 129 -3.16 7.54 -15.13
CA THR A 129 -2.34 8.30 -16.07
C THR A 129 -1.41 7.24 -16.61
N GLU A 130 -1.24 7.16 -17.93
CA GLU A 130 -0.23 6.30 -18.55
C GLU A 130 1.11 6.69 -17.94
N THR A 131 1.27 6.35 -16.67
CA THR A 131 2.55 6.35 -16.02
C THR A 131 3.30 5.28 -16.75
N THR A 132 4.23 5.68 -17.55
CA THR A 132 5.32 4.86 -18.03
C THR A 132 5.52 3.74 -17.02
N PRO A 133 5.27 2.48 -17.40
CA PRO A 133 5.33 1.39 -16.44
C PRO A 133 6.63 1.52 -15.66
N PRO A 134 6.61 1.36 -14.33
CA PRO A 134 7.80 1.61 -13.54
C PRO A 134 8.94 0.79 -14.14
N VAL A 135 10.03 1.46 -14.45
CA VAL A 135 11.25 0.79 -14.94
C VAL A 135 12.07 0.33 -13.74
N CYS A 136 12.65 -0.83 -13.86
CA CYS A 136 13.56 -1.35 -12.85
C CYS A 136 14.77 -0.40 -12.70
N ALA A 137 15.01 0.08 -11.48
CA ALA A 137 16.11 0.98 -11.17
C ALA A 137 17.51 0.35 -11.40
N ALA A 138 17.59 -0.98 -11.44
CA ALA A 138 18.85 -1.68 -11.63
C ALA A 138 19.17 -2.04 -13.09
N CYS A 139 18.16 -2.34 -13.93
CA CYS A 139 18.38 -2.80 -15.31
C CYS A 139 17.48 -2.11 -16.35
N SER A 140 16.72 -1.10 -15.96
CA SER A 140 15.79 -0.34 -16.80
C SER A 140 14.70 -1.18 -17.52
N SER A 141 14.54 -2.44 -17.15
CA SER A 141 13.45 -3.30 -17.66
C SER A 141 12.10 -2.80 -17.14
N ASN A 142 11.07 -2.86 -17.98
CA ASN A 142 9.69 -2.55 -17.60
C ASN A 142 8.85 -3.82 -17.35
N GLN A 143 9.46 -5.01 -17.40
CA GLN A 143 8.76 -6.27 -17.19
C GLN A 143 8.70 -6.65 -15.71
N LYS A 144 7.48 -6.86 -15.20
CA LYS A 144 7.24 -7.34 -13.83
C LYS A 144 7.98 -6.53 -12.76
N VAL A 145 8.03 -5.21 -12.93
CA VAL A 145 8.66 -4.31 -11.97
C VAL A 145 7.77 -4.16 -10.74
N ARG A 146 8.36 -4.26 -9.56
CA ARG A 146 7.69 -4.11 -8.26
C ARG A 146 8.51 -3.18 -7.39
N ARG A 147 7.86 -2.48 -6.49
CA ARG A 147 8.55 -1.71 -5.46
C ARG A 147 8.97 -2.66 -4.35
N ASP A 148 10.27 -2.71 -4.05
CA ASP A 148 10.78 -3.52 -2.95
C ASP A 148 10.71 -2.71 -1.64
N PRO A 149 9.88 -3.11 -0.66
CA PRO A 149 9.79 -2.44 0.63
C PRO A 149 11.14 -2.43 1.38
N ARG A 150 11.96 -3.47 1.20
CA ARG A 150 13.27 -3.60 1.84
C ARG A 150 14.31 -2.62 1.26
N ALA A 151 14.07 -2.16 0.03
CA ALA A 151 14.89 -1.20 -0.68
C ALA A 151 14.29 0.22 -0.67
N GLY A 152 13.47 0.55 0.34
CA GLY A 152 12.83 1.86 0.44
C GLY A 152 11.84 2.17 -0.68
N GLY A 153 11.18 1.12 -1.23
CA GLY A 153 10.20 1.29 -2.30
C GLY A 153 10.79 1.49 -3.69
N ILE A 154 12.08 1.18 -3.88
CA ILE A 154 12.73 1.24 -5.20
C ILE A 154 12.09 0.23 -6.14
N PRO A 155 11.72 0.62 -7.38
CA PRO A 155 11.12 -0.30 -8.35
C PRO A 155 12.18 -1.26 -8.89
N LEU A 156 11.97 -2.56 -8.70
CA LEU A 156 12.85 -3.62 -9.20
C LEU A 156 12.05 -4.68 -9.98
N CYS A 157 12.62 -5.22 -11.06
CA CYS A 157 12.04 -6.36 -11.73
C CYS A 157 12.29 -7.67 -10.96
N ALA A 158 11.52 -8.71 -11.26
CA ALA A 158 11.63 -10.00 -10.57
C ALA A 158 13.03 -10.61 -10.60
N GLU A 159 13.79 -10.40 -11.68
CA GLU A 159 15.16 -10.88 -11.81
C GLU A 159 16.15 -10.11 -10.92
N CYS A 160 15.98 -8.79 -10.83
CA CYS A 160 16.84 -7.96 -9.98
C CYS A 160 16.49 -8.13 -8.50
N LEU A 161 15.22 -8.33 -8.16
CA LEU A 161 14.78 -8.71 -6.82
C LEU A 161 15.43 -10.02 -6.33
N GLY A 162 15.58 -11.00 -7.22
CA GLY A 162 16.24 -12.27 -6.89
C GLY A 162 17.78 -12.19 -6.77
N ARG A 163 18.40 -11.13 -7.31
CA ARG A 163 19.86 -10.93 -7.30
C ARG A 163 20.35 -9.98 -6.21
N THR A 164 19.48 -9.21 -5.61
CA THR A 164 19.86 -8.24 -4.59
C THR A 164 20.00 -8.92 -3.23
N SER A 165 21.24 -9.19 -2.86
CA SER A 165 21.61 -9.40 -1.46
C SER A 165 21.43 -8.06 -0.71
N PRO A 166 20.96 -8.06 0.56
CA PRO A 166 20.72 -6.84 1.35
C PRO A 166 21.93 -5.89 1.46
N THR A 167 23.12 -6.39 1.16
CA THR A 167 24.39 -5.64 1.20
C THR A 167 24.68 -4.81 -0.07
N ALA A 168 23.96 -5.03 -1.17
CA ALA A 168 24.24 -4.31 -2.44
C ALA A 168 23.67 -2.89 -2.47
N PHE A 169 22.68 -2.58 -1.64
CA PHE A 169 22.01 -1.26 -1.62
C PHE A 169 22.69 -0.19 -0.77
N ARG A 170 23.68 -0.52 0.04
CA ARG A 170 24.45 0.46 0.83
C ARG A 170 25.38 1.35 -0.01
N ARG A 171 25.58 1.06 -1.29
CA ARG A 171 26.52 1.80 -2.17
C ARG A 171 25.87 2.84 -3.10
N LEU A 172 24.55 2.98 -3.08
CA LEU A 172 23.85 3.95 -3.93
C LEU A 172 23.29 5.15 -3.16
N ALA A 173 23.63 5.28 -1.89
CA ALA A 173 23.21 6.37 -1.00
C ALA A 173 24.38 7.23 -0.49
N ASP A 174 25.53 7.25 -1.19
CA ASP A 174 26.61 8.21 -0.99
C ASP A 174 26.68 9.18 -2.18
#